data_c37ef778a3285883c07298d4eaa5d5a0
#
_entry.id   c37ef778a3285883c07298d4eaa5d5a0
#
_cell.length_a   1.000
_cell.length_b   1.000
_cell.length_c   1.000
_cell.angle_alpha   90.00
_cell.angle_beta   90.00
_cell.angle_gamma   90.00
#
_symmetry.space_group_name_H-M   'P 1'
#
loop_
_entity.id
_entity.type
_entity.pdbx_description
1 polymer ?
#
loop_
_entity_poly.entity_id
_entity_poly.type
_entity_poly.pdbx_seq_one_letter_code
_entity_poly.pdbx_strand_id
1 'polypeptide(L)'
;MKRMGLIGILFALVFIGCSDDTPNEQEVKDEYAAWKYVNAFAHGAMSKYYLWKDEIAKDLDAWDWEWSEPKAKVLKIRYKENGKDVDRWTRLFDNYSEETANIVTTYGFEYALYHVGSSKQFMLVTTLVYPGSPAEKAGLKRGNLIVGLNNEPITTDNYQQLPTLSSVELMVQTQSSQKVVKMQAVSMYEDPVVLDSIYRWENKKVGYLFYNKFNPLSCEK
;
A
#
# COMPACT_ATOMS: atom_id res chain seq x y z
N MET A 1 10.07 -15.56 -83.95
CA MET A 1 8.95 -14.98 -83.27
C MET A 1 9.03 -15.47 -81.81
N LYS A 2 9.61 -14.66 -80.91
CA LYS A 2 9.75 -14.96 -79.48
C LYS A 2 8.71 -14.12 -78.69
N ARG A 3 7.78 -14.76 -77.99
CA ARG A 3 6.85 -14.08 -77.07
C ARG A 3 7.54 -13.95 -75.69
N MET A 4 7.79 -12.73 -75.33
CA MET A 4 8.22 -12.37 -73.95
C MET A 4 6.98 -12.32 -73.05
N GLY A 5 6.93 -13.18 -72.02
CA GLY A 5 5.96 -13.16 -70.99
C GLY A 5 6.34 -12.13 -69.91
N LEU A 6 5.43 -11.21 -69.64
CA LEU A 6 5.56 -10.19 -68.60
C LEU A 6 5.11 -10.84 -67.28
N ILE A 7 6.05 -11.00 -66.35
CA ILE A 7 5.77 -11.44 -64.98
C ILE A 7 5.43 -10.18 -64.18
N GLY A 8 4.15 -10.01 -63.89
CA GLY A 8 3.70 -8.99 -62.98
C GLY A 8 3.97 -9.38 -61.52
N ILE A 9 4.88 -8.66 -60.87
CA ILE A 9 5.11 -8.79 -59.42
C ILE A 9 4.02 -7.97 -58.72
N LEU A 10 3.10 -8.67 -58.10
CA LEU A 10 2.08 -8.08 -57.23
C LEU A 10 2.71 -7.74 -55.88
N PHE A 11 3.00 -6.45 -55.63
CA PHE A 11 3.46 -5.95 -54.37
C PHE A 11 2.23 -5.86 -53.45
N ALA A 12 2.08 -6.82 -52.54
CA ALA A 12 1.11 -6.73 -51.43
C ALA A 12 1.66 -5.74 -50.41
N LEU A 13 1.15 -4.52 -50.42
CA LEU A 13 1.34 -3.56 -49.34
C LEU A 13 0.58 -4.07 -48.09
N VAL A 14 1.29 -4.66 -47.14
CA VAL A 14 0.80 -4.93 -45.81
C VAL A 14 0.77 -3.59 -45.09
N PHE A 15 -0.39 -2.98 -44.97
CA PHE A 15 -0.62 -1.88 -44.04
C PHE A 15 -0.57 -2.47 -42.65
N ILE A 16 0.55 -2.34 -41.95
CA ILE A 16 0.61 -2.47 -40.49
C ILE A 16 -0.09 -1.23 -39.97
N GLY A 17 -1.36 -1.35 -39.60
CA GLY A 17 -2.08 -0.34 -38.88
C GLY A 17 -1.41 -0.21 -37.51
N CYS A 18 -0.62 0.84 -37.32
CA CYS A 18 -0.40 1.36 -35.98
C CYS A 18 -1.77 1.80 -35.47
N SER A 19 -2.29 1.16 -34.43
CA SER A 19 -3.34 1.76 -33.63
C SER A 19 -2.74 3.02 -33.03
N ASP A 20 -3.14 4.18 -33.52
CA ASP A 20 -2.86 5.45 -32.85
C ASP A 20 -3.68 5.42 -31.53
N ASP A 21 -3.00 5.08 -30.43
CA ASP A 21 -3.51 5.24 -29.08
C ASP A 21 -3.51 6.73 -28.65
N THR A 22 -3.82 7.63 -29.57
CA THR A 22 -4.10 9.03 -29.23
C THR A 22 -5.49 9.11 -28.63
N PRO A 23 -5.64 9.60 -27.38
CA PRO A 23 -6.95 9.77 -26.77
C PRO A 23 -7.81 10.66 -27.69
N ASN A 24 -9.09 10.34 -27.84
CA ASN A 24 -9.97 11.20 -28.63
C ASN A 24 -10.23 12.52 -27.87
N GLU A 25 -10.63 13.56 -28.60
CA GLU A 25 -10.86 14.88 -27.99
C GLU A 25 -11.91 14.87 -26.85
N GLN A 26 -12.86 13.94 -26.88
CA GLN A 26 -13.88 13.82 -25.85
C GLN A 26 -13.31 13.20 -24.57
N GLU A 27 -12.48 12.16 -24.68
CA GLU A 27 -11.79 11.55 -23.52
C GLU A 27 -10.91 12.57 -22.82
N VAL A 28 -10.17 13.38 -23.58
CA VAL A 28 -9.33 14.46 -23.03
C VAL A 28 -10.19 15.51 -22.31
N LYS A 29 -11.32 15.91 -22.88
CA LYS A 29 -12.23 16.88 -22.25
C LYS A 29 -12.85 16.33 -20.96
N ASP A 30 -13.20 15.04 -20.95
CA ASP A 30 -13.79 14.40 -19.78
C ASP A 30 -12.75 14.24 -18.65
N GLU A 31 -11.50 13.98 -18.99
CA GLU A 31 -10.39 13.93 -18.04
C GLU A 31 -10.14 15.29 -17.38
N TYR A 32 -10.05 16.37 -18.16
CA TYR A 32 -9.89 17.73 -17.62
C TYR A 32 -11.09 18.17 -16.78
N ALA A 33 -12.29 17.78 -17.15
CA ALA A 33 -13.48 18.05 -16.35
C ALA A 33 -13.40 17.36 -14.98
N ALA A 34 -12.93 16.11 -14.95
CA ALA A 34 -12.69 15.38 -13.71
C ALA A 34 -11.59 16.04 -12.87
N TRP A 35 -10.48 16.45 -13.47
CA TRP A 35 -9.39 17.13 -12.77
C TRP A 35 -9.84 18.41 -12.07
N LYS A 36 -10.73 19.17 -12.64
CA LYS A 36 -11.28 20.38 -12.01
C LYS A 36 -11.90 20.09 -10.64
N TYR A 37 -12.72 19.05 -10.55
CA TYR A 37 -13.33 18.64 -9.28
C TYR A 37 -12.29 18.12 -8.27
N VAL A 38 -11.35 17.29 -8.73
CA VAL A 38 -10.30 16.73 -7.87
C VAL A 38 -9.36 17.83 -7.39
N ASN A 39 -8.99 18.79 -8.25
CA ASN A 39 -8.21 19.96 -7.86
C ASN A 39 -8.93 20.81 -6.82
N ALA A 40 -10.25 21.07 -7.01
CA ALA A 40 -11.04 21.84 -6.06
C ALA A 40 -11.07 21.16 -4.68
N PHE A 41 -11.26 19.85 -4.64
CA PHE A 41 -11.19 19.05 -3.42
C PHE A 41 -9.82 19.11 -2.78
N ALA A 42 -8.75 18.81 -3.52
CA ALA A 42 -7.38 18.73 -3.02
C ALA A 42 -6.91 20.08 -2.48
N HIS A 43 -7.14 21.16 -3.22
CA HIS A 43 -6.83 22.53 -2.78
C HIS A 43 -7.60 22.91 -1.52
N GLY A 44 -8.91 22.64 -1.48
CA GLY A 44 -9.74 22.91 -0.31
C GLY A 44 -9.28 22.16 0.92
N ALA A 45 -8.91 20.89 0.77
CA ALA A 45 -8.38 20.06 1.85
C ALA A 45 -7.02 20.59 2.34
N MET A 46 -6.10 20.89 1.43
CA MET A 46 -4.78 21.42 1.78
C MET A 46 -4.86 22.81 2.41
N SER A 47 -5.68 23.70 1.88
CA SER A 47 -5.86 25.04 2.45
C SER A 47 -6.46 25.04 3.85
N LYS A 48 -7.27 24.02 4.18
CA LYS A 48 -7.98 23.95 5.47
C LYS A 48 -7.28 23.09 6.50
N TYR A 49 -6.80 21.93 6.11
CA TYR A 49 -6.37 20.89 7.03
C TYR A 49 -4.88 20.53 6.96
N TYR A 50 -4.17 20.98 5.94
CA TYR A 50 -2.76 20.64 5.78
C TYR A 50 -1.91 21.27 6.89
N LEU A 51 -1.06 20.49 7.51
CA LEU A 51 -0.26 20.91 8.67
C LEU A 51 0.66 22.10 8.36
N TRP A 52 1.23 22.12 7.16
CA TRP A 52 2.16 23.16 6.69
C TRP A 52 1.52 24.08 5.65
N LYS A 53 0.21 24.37 5.77
CA LYS A 53 -0.51 25.20 4.80
C LYS A 53 0.05 26.62 4.69
N ASP A 54 0.51 27.17 5.81
CA ASP A 54 1.03 28.54 5.86
C ASP A 54 2.40 28.65 5.17
N GLU A 55 3.21 27.61 5.25
CA GLU A 55 4.52 27.52 4.59
C GLU A 55 4.41 27.35 3.08
N ILE A 56 3.33 26.73 2.60
CA ILE A 56 3.04 26.53 1.16
C ILE A 56 1.98 27.49 0.62
N ALA A 57 1.62 28.53 1.35
CA ALA A 57 0.52 29.45 0.96
C ALA A 57 0.68 29.99 -0.47
N LYS A 58 1.90 30.37 -0.89
CA LYS A 58 2.17 30.83 -2.26
C LYS A 58 1.90 29.77 -3.33
N ASP A 59 2.18 28.51 -3.05
CA ASP A 59 1.92 27.40 -3.97
C ASP A 59 0.42 27.09 -4.04
N LEU A 60 -0.32 27.26 -2.93
CA LEU A 60 -1.75 27.15 -2.87
C LEU A 60 -2.42 28.29 -3.68
N ASP A 61 -1.98 29.53 -3.49
CA ASP A 61 -2.49 30.70 -4.23
C ASP A 61 -2.22 30.58 -5.75
N ALA A 62 -1.10 29.97 -6.13
CA ALA A 62 -0.70 29.75 -7.52
C ALA A 62 -1.25 28.43 -8.11
N TRP A 63 -2.23 27.78 -7.46
CA TRP A 63 -2.79 26.52 -7.96
C TRP A 63 -3.63 26.74 -9.21
N ASP A 64 -3.18 26.16 -10.31
CA ASP A 64 -3.94 26.13 -11.55
C ASP A 64 -4.98 25.00 -11.52
N TRP A 65 -6.22 25.36 -11.34
CA TRP A 65 -7.35 24.43 -11.16
C TRP A 65 -7.76 23.68 -12.41
N GLU A 66 -7.49 24.25 -13.59
CA GLU A 66 -8.00 23.72 -14.84
C GLU A 66 -7.02 22.77 -15.52
N TRP A 67 -5.73 23.02 -15.37
CA TRP A 67 -4.69 22.38 -16.19
C TRP A 67 -3.69 21.54 -15.39
N SER A 68 -3.70 21.61 -14.07
CA SER A 68 -2.79 20.83 -13.25
C SER A 68 -3.31 19.41 -13.05
N GLU A 69 -2.51 18.40 -13.37
CA GLU A 69 -2.78 17.02 -12.97
C GLU A 69 -2.76 16.95 -11.42
N PRO A 70 -3.87 16.53 -10.77
CA PRO A 70 -4.05 16.73 -9.33
C PRO A 70 -3.02 16.01 -8.45
N LYS A 71 -2.67 14.76 -8.78
CA LYS A 71 -1.69 13.99 -7.99
C LYS A 71 -0.31 14.61 -8.08
N ALA A 72 0.15 14.92 -9.29
CA ALA A 72 1.44 15.55 -9.50
C ALA A 72 1.51 16.91 -8.82
N LYS A 73 0.40 17.68 -8.85
CA LYS A 73 0.33 18.99 -8.17
C LYS A 73 0.47 18.84 -6.66
N VAL A 74 -0.28 17.94 -6.01
CA VAL A 74 -0.16 17.68 -4.57
C VAL A 74 1.27 17.27 -4.21
N LEU A 75 1.85 16.33 -4.96
CA LEU A 75 3.23 15.88 -4.71
C LEU A 75 4.26 16.99 -4.86
N LYS A 76 4.05 17.92 -5.82
CA LYS A 76 4.97 19.02 -6.09
C LYS A 76 4.98 20.06 -4.97
N ILE A 77 3.81 20.41 -4.44
CA ILE A 77 3.66 21.50 -3.46
C ILE A 77 3.80 21.05 -2.00
N ARG A 78 3.97 19.76 -1.72
CA ARG A 78 4.26 19.27 -0.37
C ARG A 78 5.39 20.04 0.26
N TYR A 79 5.28 20.31 1.57
CA TYR A 79 6.26 21.10 2.30
C TYR A 79 7.67 20.50 2.24
N LYS A 80 8.60 21.37 1.93
CA LYS A 80 10.04 21.09 1.85
C LYS A 80 10.81 22.13 2.65
N GLU A 81 11.83 21.69 3.33
CA GLU A 81 12.78 22.56 4.02
C GLU A 81 14.16 22.39 3.40
N ASN A 82 14.77 23.49 2.97
CA ASN A 82 16.09 23.48 2.29
C ASN A 82 16.16 22.48 1.11
N GLY A 83 15.06 22.36 0.34
CA GLY A 83 14.94 21.45 -0.82
C GLY A 83 14.75 19.96 -0.48
N LYS A 84 14.62 19.61 0.81
CA LYS A 84 14.34 18.25 1.25
C LYS A 84 12.87 18.09 1.65
N ASP A 85 12.24 16.99 1.24
CA ASP A 85 10.86 16.69 1.60
C ASP A 85 10.72 16.49 3.11
N VAL A 86 10.00 17.40 3.77
CA VAL A 86 9.55 17.26 5.16
C VAL A 86 8.28 16.42 5.16
N ASP A 87 7.30 16.82 4.34
CA ASP A 87 6.12 15.98 4.10
C ASP A 87 6.44 14.90 3.05
N ARG A 88 6.39 13.66 3.49
CA ARG A 88 6.63 12.47 2.66
C ARG A 88 5.39 11.61 2.46
N TRP A 89 4.27 12.00 3.07
CA TRP A 89 3.07 11.15 3.18
C TRP A 89 1.86 11.69 2.43
N THR A 90 1.69 13.01 2.32
CA THR A 90 0.53 13.61 1.65
C THR A 90 0.51 13.25 0.17
N ARG A 91 -0.57 12.65 -0.28
CA ARG A 91 -0.80 12.22 -1.66
C ARG A 91 -2.29 12.05 -1.94
N LEU A 92 -2.66 12.01 -3.22
CA LEU A 92 -3.99 11.65 -3.68
C LEU A 92 -3.99 10.20 -4.18
N PHE A 93 -5.08 9.49 -3.92
CA PHE A 93 -5.32 8.13 -4.37
C PHE A 93 -6.44 8.12 -5.41
N ASP A 94 -6.40 7.17 -6.36
CA ASP A 94 -7.44 7.01 -7.37
C ASP A 94 -8.73 6.44 -6.80
N ASN A 95 -8.62 5.64 -5.77
CA ASN A 95 -9.74 4.93 -5.21
C ASN A 95 -9.75 5.02 -3.68
N TYR A 96 -10.81 5.62 -3.14
CA TYR A 96 -11.02 5.69 -1.69
C TYR A 96 -11.08 4.31 -1.04
N SER A 97 -11.64 3.31 -1.72
CA SER A 97 -11.78 1.95 -1.17
C SER A 97 -10.46 1.21 -0.96
N GLU A 98 -9.41 1.57 -1.72
CA GLU A 98 -8.09 0.93 -1.56
C GLU A 98 -7.39 1.34 -0.26
N GLU A 99 -7.62 2.57 0.22
CA GLU A 99 -7.02 3.05 1.47
C GLU A 99 -7.91 2.84 2.70
N THR A 100 -9.23 2.78 2.51
CA THR A 100 -10.18 2.82 3.65
C THR A 100 -10.67 1.46 4.09
N ALA A 101 -10.64 0.48 3.21
CA ALA A 101 -11.00 -0.87 3.57
C ALA A 101 -9.78 -1.57 4.20
N ASN A 102 -9.58 -1.43 5.50
CA ASN A 102 -8.72 -2.37 6.25
C ASN A 102 -9.31 -3.80 6.24
N ILE A 103 -10.19 -4.09 5.26
CA ILE A 103 -10.65 -5.45 4.96
C ILE A 103 -9.67 -6.03 3.96
N VAL A 104 -8.81 -6.89 4.43
CA VAL A 104 -7.77 -7.52 3.63
C VAL A 104 -7.87 -9.03 3.76
N THR A 105 -7.46 -9.75 2.72
CA THR A 105 -7.27 -11.21 2.82
C THR A 105 -5.92 -11.43 3.48
N THR A 106 -5.94 -11.94 4.71
CA THR A 106 -4.76 -11.99 5.57
C THR A 106 -4.83 -13.16 6.56
N TYR A 107 -3.70 -13.47 7.17
CA TYR A 107 -3.64 -14.33 8.36
C TYR A 107 -3.83 -13.53 9.64
N GLY A 108 -3.79 -12.20 9.58
CA GLY A 108 -3.98 -11.29 10.71
C GLY A 108 -2.79 -11.25 11.67
N PHE A 109 -1.58 -11.19 11.13
CA PHE A 109 -0.39 -10.87 11.92
C PHE A 109 0.63 -10.08 11.11
N GLU A 110 1.45 -9.32 11.80
CA GLU A 110 2.56 -8.58 11.21
C GLU A 110 3.90 -9.17 11.66
N TYR A 111 4.91 -8.98 10.84
CA TYR A 111 6.24 -9.53 11.11
C TYR A 111 7.34 -8.61 10.60
N ALA A 112 8.53 -8.78 11.15
CA ALA A 112 9.77 -8.18 10.66
C ALA A 112 10.76 -9.27 10.30
N LEU A 113 11.49 -9.08 9.20
CA LEU A 113 12.54 -9.98 8.74
C LEU A 113 13.85 -9.64 9.47
N TYR A 114 14.49 -10.67 10.02
CA TYR A 114 15.79 -10.56 10.67
C TYR A 114 16.78 -11.56 10.06
N HIS A 115 18.01 -11.12 9.96
CA HIS A 115 19.13 -11.96 9.58
C HIS A 115 19.75 -12.61 10.82
N VAL A 116 20.05 -13.92 10.75
CA VAL A 116 20.57 -14.67 11.89
C VAL A 116 22.09 -14.71 11.85
N GLY A 117 22.71 -13.85 12.65
CA GLY A 117 24.18 -13.81 12.78
C GLY A 117 24.88 -13.54 11.45
N SER A 118 25.97 -14.27 11.20
CA SER A 118 26.74 -14.21 9.93
C SER A 118 26.32 -15.28 8.91
N SER A 119 25.30 -16.08 9.23
CA SER A 119 24.75 -17.11 8.34
C SER A 119 23.86 -16.48 7.26
N LYS A 120 23.56 -17.22 6.19
CA LYS A 120 22.54 -16.84 5.20
C LYS A 120 21.10 -17.16 5.67
N GLN A 121 20.91 -17.40 6.96
CA GLN A 121 19.62 -17.74 7.52
C GLN A 121 18.85 -16.49 7.93
N PHE A 122 17.55 -16.54 7.68
CA PHE A 122 16.60 -15.49 8.04
C PHE A 122 15.53 -16.05 8.98
N MET A 123 14.91 -15.19 9.74
CA MET A 123 13.73 -15.49 10.53
C MET A 123 12.75 -14.32 10.45
N LEU A 124 11.47 -14.60 10.63
CA LEU A 124 10.46 -13.57 10.86
C LEU A 124 10.16 -13.49 12.35
N VAL A 125 10.14 -12.28 12.88
CA VAL A 125 9.68 -12.03 14.25
C VAL A 125 8.27 -11.49 14.18
N THR A 126 7.31 -12.16 14.79
CA THR A 126 5.93 -11.68 14.87
C THR A 126 5.88 -10.40 15.70
N THR A 127 5.49 -9.29 15.10
CA THR A 127 5.43 -7.98 15.76
C THR A 127 4.05 -7.64 16.31
N LEU A 128 3.00 -8.14 15.63
CA LEU A 128 1.61 -7.97 16.02
C LEU A 128 0.80 -9.20 15.61
N VAL A 129 -0.24 -9.52 16.40
CA VAL A 129 -1.29 -10.47 16.04
C VAL A 129 -2.62 -9.79 16.30
N TYR A 130 -3.47 -9.71 15.27
CA TYR A 130 -4.77 -9.07 15.38
C TYR A 130 -5.78 -9.97 16.10
N PRO A 131 -6.59 -9.42 17.00
CA PRO A 131 -7.65 -10.17 17.67
C PRO A 131 -8.64 -10.82 16.69
N GLY A 132 -9.08 -12.04 17.00
CA GLY A 132 -10.02 -12.81 16.18
C GLY A 132 -9.44 -13.40 14.90
N SER A 133 -8.16 -13.14 14.61
CA SER A 133 -7.48 -13.58 13.39
C SER A 133 -7.20 -15.08 13.33
N PRO A 134 -6.93 -15.64 12.14
CA PRO A 134 -6.40 -16.99 11.99
C PRO A 134 -5.10 -17.22 12.79
N ALA A 135 -4.22 -16.22 12.83
CA ALA A 135 -2.97 -16.29 13.57
C ALA A 135 -3.18 -16.42 15.08
N GLU A 136 -4.11 -15.63 15.64
CA GLU A 136 -4.46 -15.75 17.05
C GLU A 136 -5.08 -17.14 17.38
N LYS A 137 -6.04 -17.60 16.56
CA LYS A 137 -6.68 -18.92 16.70
C LYS A 137 -5.68 -20.07 16.61
N ALA A 138 -4.64 -19.92 15.75
CA ALA A 138 -3.56 -20.87 15.64
C ALA A 138 -2.51 -20.76 16.77
N GLY A 139 -2.70 -19.83 17.70
CA GLY A 139 -1.83 -19.64 18.87
C GLY A 139 -0.50 -18.95 18.56
N LEU A 140 -0.42 -18.19 17.45
CA LEU A 140 0.70 -17.30 17.20
C LEU A 140 0.61 -16.10 18.16
N LYS A 141 1.77 -15.63 18.63
CA LYS A 141 1.87 -14.52 19.58
C LYS A 141 2.98 -13.57 19.16
N ARG A 142 2.85 -12.31 19.53
CA ARG A 142 3.93 -11.33 19.41
C ARG A 142 5.21 -11.88 20.04
N GLY A 143 6.34 -11.71 19.35
CA GLY A 143 7.65 -12.23 19.75
C GLY A 143 7.92 -13.67 19.34
N ASN A 144 6.97 -14.38 18.72
CA ASN A 144 7.27 -15.70 18.15
C ASN A 144 8.25 -15.56 16.98
N LEU A 145 9.20 -16.50 16.92
CA LEU A 145 10.18 -16.57 15.86
C LEU A 145 9.73 -17.61 14.83
N ILE A 146 9.54 -17.18 13.59
CA ILE A 146 9.17 -18.05 12.48
C ILE A 146 10.45 -18.33 11.69
N VAL A 147 10.83 -19.59 11.65
CA VAL A 147 12.10 -20.07 11.05
C VAL A 147 11.90 -20.86 9.76
N GLY A 148 10.64 -21.19 9.44
CA GLY A 148 10.30 -21.90 8.21
C GLY A 148 8.90 -21.55 7.70
N LEU A 149 8.74 -21.63 6.38
CA LEU A 149 7.55 -21.41 5.60
C LEU A 149 7.35 -22.61 4.68
N ASN A 150 6.21 -23.33 4.81
CA ASN A 150 5.86 -24.49 3.99
C ASN A 150 6.97 -25.54 3.88
N ASN A 151 7.55 -25.91 5.03
CA ASN A 151 8.67 -26.84 5.19
C ASN A 151 10.03 -26.35 4.65
N GLU A 152 10.13 -25.11 4.18
CA GLU A 152 11.39 -24.53 3.72
C GLU A 152 11.90 -23.50 4.74
N PRO A 153 13.23 -23.33 4.91
CA PRO A 153 13.77 -22.23 5.71
C PRO A 153 13.34 -20.87 5.16
N ILE A 154 13.23 -19.86 6.04
CA ILE A 154 12.97 -18.48 5.60
C ILE A 154 14.15 -17.95 4.80
N THR A 155 13.84 -17.35 3.63
CA THR A 155 14.79 -16.68 2.74
C THR A 155 14.29 -15.29 2.39
N THR A 156 15.14 -14.47 1.77
CA THR A 156 14.75 -13.14 1.23
C THR A 156 13.71 -13.22 0.13
N ASP A 157 13.55 -14.38 -0.50
CA ASP A 157 12.65 -14.56 -1.64
C ASP A 157 11.30 -15.15 -1.20
N ASN A 158 11.33 -16.18 -0.31
CA ASN A 158 10.09 -16.87 0.04
C ASN A 158 9.23 -16.09 1.05
N TYR A 159 9.81 -15.27 1.95
CA TYR A 159 9.01 -14.52 2.91
C TYR A 159 8.09 -13.51 2.24
N GLN A 160 8.46 -12.98 1.07
CA GLN A 160 7.64 -12.04 0.30
C GLN A 160 6.39 -12.69 -0.29
N GLN A 161 6.38 -14.02 -0.44
CA GLN A 161 5.22 -14.76 -0.92
C GLN A 161 4.16 -14.95 0.17
N LEU A 162 4.55 -14.86 1.44
CA LEU A 162 3.65 -15.12 2.58
C LEU A 162 2.31 -14.37 2.49
N PRO A 163 2.24 -13.06 2.14
CA PRO A 163 0.96 -12.35 2.04
C PRO A 163 0.07 -12.81 0.87
N THR A 164 0.63 -13.51 -0.12
CA THR A 164 -0.10 -13.92 -1.33
C THR A 164 -0.64 -15.35 -1.27
N LEU A 165 -0.19 -16.13 -0.29
CA LEU A 165 -0.62 -17.52 -0.12
C LEU A 165 -2.01 -17.58 0.52
N SER A 166 -2.88 -18.47 0.02
CA SER A 166 -4.20 -18.72 0.61
C SER A 166 -4.12 -19.57 1.89
N SER A 167 -3.06 -20.38 2.04
CA SER A 167 -2.79 -21.20 3.22
C SER A 167 -1.29 -21.29 3.47
N VAL A 168 -0.90 -21.48 4.71
CA VAL A 168 0.50 -21.53 5.11
C VAL A 168 0.74 -22.49 6.27
N GLU A 169 1.89 -23.15 6.24
CA GLU A 169 2.48 -23.87 7.39
C GLU A 169 3.73 -23.11 7.87
N LEU A 170 3.66 -22.56 9.06
CA LEU A 170 4.78 -21.83 9.67
C LEU A 170 5.49 -22.73 10.70
N MET A 171 6.79 -22.85 10.58
CA MET A 171 7.63 -23.45 11.62
C MET A 171 8.00 -22.38 12.64
N VAL A 172 7.41 -22.45 13.82
CA VAL A 172 7.58 -21.47 14.90
C VAL A 172 8.52 -22.03 15.95
N GLN A 173 9.63 -21.34 16.19
CA GLN A 173 10.58 -21.63 17.26
C GLN A 173 10.04 -21.07 18.57
N THR A 174 9.95 -21.91 19.58
CA THR A 174 9.70 -21.55 20.97
C THR A 174 11.01 -21.66 21.78
N GLN A 175 10.99 -21.31 23.05
CA GLN A 175 12.17 -21.42 23.90
C GLN A 175 12.72 -22.87 24.01
N SER A 176 11.85 -23.87 23.93
CA SER A 176 12.20 -25.28 24.20
C SER A 176 11.93 -26.21 23.03
N SER A 177 11.20 -25.78 22.01
CA SER A 177 10.79 -26.67 20.93
C SER A 177 10.42 -25.87 19.66
N GLN A 178 10.25 -26.60 18.57
CA GLN A 178 9.62 -26.09 17.35
C GLN A 178 8.20 -26.63 17.25
N LYS A 179 7.26 -25.82 16.77
CA LYS A 179 5.90 -26.24 16.44
C LYS A 179 5.53 -25.79 15.05
N VAL A 180 4.69 -26.57 14.38
CA VAL A 180 4.09 -26.19 13.11
C VAL A 180 2.75 -25.53 13.39
N VAL A 181 2.56 -24.35 12.81
CA VAL A 181 1.32 -23.58 12.87
C VAL A 181 0.74 -23.52 11.47
N LYS A 182 -0.49 -24.04 11.29
CA LYS A 182 -1.19 -24.05 9.99
C LYS A 182 -2.32 -23.03 10.00
N MET A 183 -2.41 -22.25 8.95
CA MET A 183 -3.41 -21.20 8.84
C MET A 183 -3.93 -21.08 7.40
N GLN A 184 -5.17 -20.58 7.28
CA GLN A 184 -5.75 -20.14 6.02
C GLN A 184 -5.99 -18.64 6.11
N ALA A 185 -5.68 -17.93 5.02
CA ALA A 185 -5.99 -16.51 4.92
C ALA A 185 -7.50 -16.32 4.82
N VAL A 186 -8.01 -15.29 5.49
CA VAL A 186 -9.42 -14.92 5.48
C VAL A 186 -9.55 -13.43 5.21
N SER A 187 -10.68 -13.04 4.61
CA SER A 187 -11.04 -11.62 4.52
C SER A 187 -11.46 -11.14 5.90
N MET A 188 -10.72 -10.18 6.47
CA MET A 188 -11.02 -9.63 7.79
C MET A 188 -10.66 -8.14 7.86
N TYR A 189 -11.31 -7.44 8.77
CA TYR A 189 -10.94 -6.08 9.14
C TYR A 189 -9.79 -6.11 10.14
N GLU A 190 -8.65 -5.51 9.75
CA GLU A 190 -7.53 -5.30 10.65
C GLU A 190 -7.74 -3.98 11.41
N ASP A 191 -8.30 -4.07 12.64
CA ASP A 191 -8.60 -2.88 13.45
C ASP A 191 -7.29 -2.14 13.78
N PRO A 192 -7.13 -0.89 13.33
CA PRO A 192 -5.94 -0.11 13.63
C PRO A 192 -5.81 0.26 15.11
N VAL A 193 -6.91 0.29 15.86
CA VAL A 193 -6.89 0.43 17.32
C VAL A 193 -6.70 -0.97 17.92
N VAL A 194 -5.45 -1.35 18.10
CA VAL A 194 -5.10 -2.69 18.58
C VAL A 194 -5.35 -2.86 20.06
N LEU A 195 -5.14 -1.80 20.84
CA LEU A 195 -5.34 -1.78 22.27
C LEU A 195 -5.62 -0.37 22.75
N ASP A 196 -6.66 -0.22 23.51
CA ASP A 196 -6.93 0.96 24.32
C ASP A 196 -7.08 0.55 25.79
N SER A 197 -6.60 1.38 26.70
CA SER A 197 -6.69 1.09 28.13
C SER A 197 -6.51 2.34 28.97
N ILE A 198 -7.11 2.33 30.17
CA ILE A 198 -6.91 3.38 31.18
C ILE A 198 -6.25 2.76 32.40
N TYR A 199 -5.02 3.19 32.66
CA TYR A 199 -4.28 2.80 33.85
C TYR A 199 -4.49 3.84 34.98
N ARG A 200 -4.51 3.36 36.21
CA ARG A 200 -4.51 4.23 37.40
C ARG A 200 -3.12 4.15 38.02
N TRP A 201 -2.50 5.29 38.16
CA TRP A 201 -1.23 5.43 38.85
C TRP A 201 -1.37 6.52 39.90
N GLU A 202 -1.33 6.13 41.17
CA GLU A 202 -1.62 6.99 42.30
C GLU A 202 -3.02 7.66 42.11
N ASN A 203 -3.08 9.00 42.09
CA ASN A 203 -4.33 9.76 41.92
C ASN A 203 -4.55 10.19 40.45
N LYS A 204 -3.76 9.67 39.49
CA LYS A 204 -3.84 10.02 38.05
C LYS A 204 -4.44 8.87 37.25
N LYS A 205 -5.12 9.24 36.17
CA LYS A 205 -5.53 8.33 35.11
C LYS A 205 -4.60 8.54 33.91
N VAL A 206 -4.05 7.47 33.38
CA VAL A 206 -3.18 7.47 32.20
C VAL A 206 -3.91 6.66 31.12
N GLY A 207 -4.29 7.33 30.03
CA GLY A 207 -4.78 6.66 28.84
C GLY A 207 -3.61 6.08 28.05
N TYR A 208 -3.76 4.84 27.61
CA TYR A 208 -2.85 4.18 26.70
C TYR A 208 -3.62 3.78 25.45
N LEU A 209 -3.12 4.18 24.28
CA LEU A 209 -3.66 3.83 22.98
C LEU A 209 -2.55 3.23 22.12
N PHE A 210 -2.74 2.00 21.66
CA PHE A 210 -1.89 1.42 20.62
C PHE A 210 -2.63 1.49 19.30
N TYR A 211 -2.23 2.45 18.47
CA TYR A 211 -2.78 2.75 17.16
C TYR A 211 -1.75 2.36 16.10
N ASN A 212 -2.03 1.30 15.33
CA ASN A 212 -1.04 0.69 14.44
C ASN A 212 -1.00 1.34 13.05
N LYS A 213 -2.16 1.68 12.50
CA LYS A 213 -2.28 2.25 11.14
C LYS A 213 -3.28 3.40 11.16
N PHE A 214 -2.94 4.54 10.52
CA PHE A 214 -3.92 5.60 10.32
C PHE A 214 -4.97 5.17 9.30
N ASN A 215 -6.22 5.13 9.74
CA ASN A 215 -7.37 4.79 8.92
C ASN A 215 -8.51 5.75 9.20
N PRO A 216 -9.13 6.37 8.17
CA PRO A 216 -10.26 7.29 8.35
C PRO A 216 -11.42 6.71 9.15
N LEU A 217 -11.74 5.42 8.94
CA LEU A 217 -12.84 4.75 9.66
C LEU A 217 -12.58 4.57 11.16
N SER A 218 -11.33 4.63 11.59
CA SER A 218 -10.99 4.52 13.02
C SER A 218 -11.19 5.84 13.79
N CYS A 219 -11.38 6.96 13.09
CA CYS A 219 -11.65 8.26 13.70
C CYS A 219 -13.10 8.40 14.17
N GLU A 220 -13.98 7.46 13.80
CA GLU A 220 -15.41 7.47 14.15
C GLU A 220 -15.70 6.64 15.42
N LYS A 221 -14.71 5.97 15.98
CA LYS A 221 -14.80 5.19 17.24
C LYS A 221 -14.25 5.99 18.41
#